data_12931448cb255d3b12281de59121daf7
#
_entry.id   12931448cb255d3b12281de59121daf7
#
_cell.length_a   1.000
_cell.length_b   1.000
_cell.length_c   1.000
_cell.angle_alpha   90.00
_cell.angle_beta   90.00
_cell.angle_gamma   90.00
#
_symmetry.space_group_name_H-M   'P 1'
#
loop_
_entity.id
_entity.type
_entity.pdbx_description
1 polymer ?
#
loop_
_entity_poly.entity_id
_entity_poly.type
_entity_poly.pdbx_seq_one_letter_code
_entity_poly.pdbx_strand_id
1 'polypeptide(L)'
;GIFARVDTIGLYLCRFAVLTPYPGTRLYSDLDREGRLITKEWNLYNQHNAVFTPTNMTAERLNEIYRGVWKRSFTWKRIFHRMRVSPWRHRLYIFILIGANIGFKYLGIDKKYRKK
;
A
#
# COMPACT_ATOMS: atom_id res chain seq x y z
N GLY A 1 -8.82 -12.60 -7.34
CA GLY A 1 -8.41 -11.23 -7.00
C GLY A 1 -7.06 -11.19 -6.29
N ILE A 2 -6.48 -10.00 -6.10
CA ILE A 2 -5.13 -9.80 -5.53
C ILE A 2 -4.95 -10.48 -4.17
N PHE A 3 -5.98 -10.46 -3.33
CA PHE A 3 -5.92 -11.09 -2.00
C PHE A 3 -5.84 -12.61 -2.05
N ALA A 4 -6.53 -13.25 -2.99
CA ALA A 4 -6.45 -14.70 -3.15
C ALA A 4 -5.02 -15.11 -3.53
N ARG A 5 -4.37 -14.36 -4.42
CA ARG A 5 -2.97 -14.61 -4.79
C ARG A 5 -2.01 -14.40 -3.62
N VAL A 6 -2.17 -13.32 -2.86
CA VAL A 6 -1.35 -13.04 -1.67
C VAL A 6 -1.47 -14.16 -0.63
N ASP A 7 -2.69 -14.66 -0.41
CA ASP A 7 -2.94 -15.75 0.52
C ASP A 7 -2.37 -17.09 0.02
N THR A 8 -2.41 -17.36 -1.30
CA THR A 8 -1.88 -18.59 -1.92
C THR A 8 -0.35 -18.62 -1.90
N ILE A 9 0.31 -17.48 -2.11
CA ILE A 9 1.79 -17.40 -2.14
C ILE A 9 2.40 -17.50 -0.72
N GLY A 10 1.59 -17.32 0.32
CA GLY A 10 2.06 -17.41 1.71
C GLY A 10 2.98 -16.26 2.12
N LEU A 11 2.75 -15.05 1.61
CA LEU A 11 3.54 -13.88 1.98
C LEU A 11 3.37 -13.52 3.45
N TYR A 12 4.49 -13.37 4.16
CA TYR A 12 4.51 -12.99 5.57
C TYR A 12 4.06 -11.55 5.80
N LEU A 13 4.44 -10.67 4.89
CA LEU A 13 4.13 -9.26 4.89
C LEU A 13 3.88 -8.81 3.46
N CYS A 14 2.81 -8.07 3.22
CA CYS A 14 2.59 -7.42 1.93
C CYS A 14 2.47 -5.92 2.13
N ARG A 15 3.15 -5.17 1.27
CA ARG A 15 3.05 -3.72 1.21
C ARG A 15 2.40 -3.33 -0.11
N PHE A 16 1.41 -2.47 -0.03
CA PHE A 16 0.80 -1.85 -1.19
C PHE A 16 1.30 -0.41 -1.31
N ALA A 17 1.48 0.05 -2.51
CA ALA A 17 1.89 1.41 -2.81
C ALA A 17 1.07 1.93 -3.99
N VAL A 18 0.74 3.21 -3.98
CA VAL A 18 0.19 3.91 -5.14
C VAL A 18 1.35 4.19 -6.09
N LEU A 19 1.14 3.92 -7.37
CA LEU A 19 2.10 4.29 -8.41
C LEU A 19 2.38 5.79 -8.31
N THR A 20 3.64 6.16 -8.17
CA THR A 20 4.05 7.55 -8.01
C THR A 20 5.03 7.91 -9.13
N PRO A 21 4.66 8.84 -10.02
CA PRO A 21 5.54 9.33 -11.07
C PRO A 21 6.60 10.25 -10.47
N TYR A 22 7.84 9.79 -10.37
CA TYR A 22 8.91 10.63 -9.86
C TYR A 22 9.52 11.51 -10.97
N PRO A 23 9.94 12.75 -10.66
CA PRO A 23 10.63 13.62 -11.60
C PRO A 23 11.83 12.92 -12.24
N GLY A 24 12.06 13.21 -13.52
CA GLY A 24 13.13 12.57 -14.30
C GLY A 24 12.77 11.18 -14.84
N THR A 25 11.62 10.63 -14.50
CA THR A 25 11.14 9.38 -15.11
C THR A 25 10.29 9.67 -16.35
N ARG A 26 10.30 8.74 -17.30
CA ARG A 26 9.43 8.82 -18.49
C ARG A 26 7.96 8.95 -18.11
N LEU A 27 7.52 8.18 -17.12
CA LEU A 27 6.13 8.23 -16.63
C LEU A 27 5.74 9.65 -16.17
N TYR A 28 6.62 10.32 -15.45
CA TYR A 28 6.37 11.71 -15.02
C TYR A 28 6.20 12.63 -16.23
N SER A 29 7.15 12.55 -17.18
CA SER A 29 7.14 13.41 -18.37
C SER A 29 5.90 13.17 -19.24
N ASP A 30 5.46 11.92 -19.39
CA ASP A 30 4.28 11.57 -20.15
C ASP A 30 3.01 12.11 -19.47
N LEU A 31 2.86 11.93 -18.15
CA LEU A 31 1.72 12.43 -17.38
C LEU A 31 1.67 13.95 -17.29
N ASP A 32 2.83 14.62 -17.21
CA ASP A 32 2.90 16.09 -17.22
C ASP A 32 2.46 16.63 -18.59
N ARG A 33 2.95 16.04 -19.68
CA ARG A 33 2.56 16.39 -21.06
C ARG A 33 1.06 16.17 -21.32
N GLU A 34 0.50 15.10 -20.74
CA GLU A 34 -0.94 14.79 -20.85
C GLU A 34 -1.81 15.65 -19.91
N GLY A 35 -1.23 16.50 -19.07
CA GLY A 35 -1.95 17.33 -18.10
C GLY A 35 -2.63 16.52 -17.00
N ARG A 36 -2.13 15.32 -16.70
CA ARG A 36 -2.72 14.38 -15.74
C ARG A 36 -2.07 14.42 -14.36
N LEU A 37 -1.03 15.21 -14.15
CA LEU A 37 -0.49 15.48 -12.82
C LEU A 37 -1.44 16.40 -12.06
N ILE A 38 -1.85 15.99 -10.84
CA ILE A 38 -2.76 16.75 -9.99
C ILE A 38 -2.00 17.81 -9.20
N THR A 39 -0.78 17.49 -8.80
CA THR A 39 0.07 18.35 -7.96
C THR A 39 1.53 18.13 -8.27
N LYS A 40 2.34 19.16 -8.02
CA LYS A 40 3.82 19.09 -8.05
C LYS A 40 4.43 19.25 -6.66
N GLU A 41 3.62 19.09 -5.60
CA GLU A 41 4.11 19.11 -4.22
C GLU A 41 4.81 17.78 -3.87
N TRP A 42 6.12 17.84 -3.72
CA TRP A 42 6.98 16.65 -3.51
C TRP A 42 6.69 15.87 -2.24
N ASN A 43 6.18 16.52 -1.19
CA ASN A 43 5.78 15.86 0.05
C ASN A 43 4.61 14.87 -0.14
N LEU A 44 3.82 15.02 -1.22
CA LEU A 44 2.73 14.12 -1.56
C LEU A 44 3.17 12.92 -2.40
N TYR A 45 4.42 12.91 -2.93
CA TYR A 45 5.00 11.83 -3.73
C TYR A 45 5.55 10.69 -2.85
N ASN A 46 4.75 10.22 -1.91
CA ASN A 46 5.13 9.30 -0.84
C ASN A 46 4.55 7.88 -1.02
N GLN A 47 4.03 7.55 -2.21
CA GLN A 47 3.42 6.27 -2.55
C GLN A 47 2.10 5.96 -1.80
N HIS A 48 1.54 6.93 -1.09
CA HIS A 48 0.30 6.77 -0.32
C HIS A 48 -0.83 7.63 -0.87
N ASN A 49 -0.49 8.60 -1.71
CA ASN A 49 -1.43 9.51 -2.35
C ASN A 49 -1.39 9.34 -3.86
N ALA A 50 -2.55 9.45 -4.50
CA ALA A 50 -2.63 9.60 -5.94
C ALA A 50 -2.28 11.05 -6.30
N VAL A 51 -1.14 11.25 -6.94
CA VAL A 51 -0.64 12.55 -7.42
C VAL A 51 -0.91 12.76 -8.91
N PHE A 52 -1.61 11.83 -9.54
CA PHE A 52 -2.01 11.90 -10.94
C PHE A 52 -3.40 11.30 -11.13
N THR A 53 -4.06 11.65 -12.24
CA THR A 53 -5.35 11.08 -12.64
C THR A 53 -5.12 9.80 -13.46
N PRO A 54 -5.55 8.62 -12.96
CA PRO A 54 -5.50 7.38 -13.75
C PRO A 54 -6.42 7.44 -14.99
N THR A 55 -6.19 6.56 -15.97
CA THR A 55 -6.96 6.56 -17.22
C THR A 55 -8.42 6.19 -17.01
N ASN A 56 -8.71 5.23 -16.11
CA ASN A 56 -10.03 4.62 -15.98
C ASN A 56 -10.74 4.93 -14.65
N MET A 57 -10.20 5.85 -13.85
CA MET A 57 -10.80 6.22 -12.56
C MET A 57 -10.31 7.59 -12.09
N THR A 58 -10.98 8.15 -11.09
CA THR A 58 -10.51 9.38 -10.45
C THR A 58 -9.40 9.08 -9.43
N ALA A 59 -8.63 10.11 -9.07
CA ALA A 59 -7.59 10.00 -8.05
C ALA A 59 -8.17 9.67 -6.66
N GLU A 60 -9.34 10.22 -6.35
CA GLU A 60 -10.08 9.93 -5.11
C GLU A 60 -10.45 8.45 -5.04
N ARG A 61 -10.94 7.90 -6.15
CA ARG A 61 -11.30 6.48 -6.25
C ARG A 61 -10.08 5.58 -6.07
N LEU A 62 -8.94 5.94 -6.65
CA LEU A 62 -7.68 5.23 -6.45
C LEU A 62 -7.27 5.25 -4.97
N ASN A 63 -7.37 6.41 -4.31
CA ASN A 63 -7.07 6.56 -2.89
C ASN A 63 -8.02 5.72 -2.00
N GLU A 64 -9.30 5.68 -2.32
CA GLU A 64 -10.27 4.82 -1.62
C GLU A 64 -9.93 3.33 -1.75
N ILE A 65 -9.66 2.88 -2.97
CA ILE A 65 -9.24 1.50 -3.26
C ILE A 65 -7.97 1.17 -2.47
N TYR A 66 -6.98 2.04 -2.50
CA TYR A 66 -5.72 1.86 -1.77
C TYR A 66 -5.97 1.68 -0.27
N ARG A 67 -6.76 2.58 0.35
CA ARG A 67 -7.13 2.49 1.77
C ARG A 67 -7.91 1.20 2.09
N GLY A 68 -8.83 0.82 1.20
CA GLY A 68 -9.60 -0.42 1.32
C GLY A 68 -8.73 -1.66 1.28
N VAL A 69 -7.79 -1.71 0.33
CA VAL A 69 -6.81 -2.80 0.20
C VAL A 69 -5.95 -2.88 1.45
N TRP A 70 -5.46 -1.75 1.95
CA TRP A 70 -4.65 -1.68 3.15
C TRP A 70 -5.41 -2.21 4.38
N LYS A 71 -6.61 -1.69 4.65
CA LYS A 71 -7.45 -2.14 5.77
C LYS A 71 -7.72 -3.65 5.72
N ARG A 72 -8.05 -4.18 4.54
CA ARG A 72 -8.33 -5.61 4.36
C ARG A 72 -7.10 -6.48 4.56
N SER A 73 -5.90 -5.99 4.20
CA SER A 73 -4.65 -6.76 4.31
C SER A 73 -4.20 -6.96 5.75
N PHE A 74 -4.50 -6.01 6.64
CA PHE A 74 -4.10 -6.04 8.05
C PHE A 74 -5.26 -6.32 9.00
N THR A 75 -6.25 -7.11 8.57
CA THR A 75 -7.24 -7.70 9.47
C THR A 75 -6.61 -8.79 10.33
N TRP A 76 -7.07 -8.94 11.57
CA TRP A 76 -6.58 -9.98 12.47
C TRP A 76 -6.65 -11.38 11.85
N LYS A 77 -7.76 -11.69 11.16
CA LYS A 77 -7.94 -12.96 10.45
C LYS A 77 -6.80 -13.24 9.46
N ARG A 78 -6.38 -12.24 8.67
CA ARG A 78 -5.29 -12.38 7.69
C ARG A 78 -3.92 -12.43 8.33
N ILE A 79 -3.72 -11.69 9.42
CA ILE A 79 -2.48 -11.75 10.20
C ILE A 79 -2.29 -13.17 10.74
N PHE A 80 -3.30 -13.75 11.41
CA PHE A 80 -3.25 -15.11 11.90
C PHE A 80 -3.07 -16.15 10.80
N HIS A 81 -3.76 -15.99 9.67
CA HIS A 81 -3.60 -16.88 8.52
C HIS A 81 -2.15 -16.88 8.01
N ARG A 82 -1.53 -15.71 7.83
CA ARG A 82 -0.13 -15.59 7.42
C ARG A 82 0.83 -16.24 8.41
N MET A 83 0.59 -16.06 9.70
CA MET A 83 1.38 -16.71 10.74
C MET A 83 1.28 -18.24 10.69
N ARG A 84 0.09 -18.78 10.39
CA ARG A 84 -0.13 -20.22 10.31
C ARG A 84 0.52 -20.87 9.10
N VAL A 85 0.54 -20.18 7.96
CA VAL A 85 1.14 -20.66 6.70
C VAL A 85 2.66 -20.49 6.70
N SER A 86 3.20 -19.65 7.61
CA SER A 86 4.63 -19.41 7.75
C SER A 86 5.36 -20.68 8.24
N PRO A 87 6.43 -21.11 7.58
CA PRO A 87 7.22 -22.24 8.09
C PRO A 87 7.79 -21.91 9.47
N TRP A 88 7.48 -22.77 10.44
CA TRP A 88 7.82 -22.65 11.87
C TRP A 88 9.32 -22.66 12.17
N ARG A 89 10.14 -22.69 11.17
CA ARG A 89 11.59 -22.94 11.26
C ARG A 89 12.38 -21.83 11.98
N HIS A 90 11.78 -20.64 12.19
CA HIS A 90 12.45 -19.53 12.86
C HIS A 90 11.52 -18.84 13.87
N ARG A 91 11.41 -19.40 15.07
CA ARG A 91 10.56 -18.90 16.17
C ARG A 91 10.81 -17.42 16.52
N LEU A 92 12.05 -16.95 16.40
CA LEU A 92 12.41 -15.53 16.59
C LEU A 92 11.80 -14.60 15.54
N TYR A 93 11.71 -15.04 14.28
CA TYR A 93 11.09 -14.27 13.22
C TYR A 93 9.59 -14.04 13.42
N ILE A 94 8.89 -14.95 14.11
CA ILE A 94 7.46 -14.83 14.37
C ILE A 94 7.17 -13.58 15.20
N PHE A 95 7.96 -13.30 16.23
CA PHE A 95 7.78 -12.11 17.06
C PHE A 95 8.02 -10.81 16.27
N ILE A 96 9.05 -10.80 15.41
CA ILE A 96 9.34 -9.66 14.52
C ILE A 96 8.18 -9.46 13.52
N LEU A 97 7.67 -10.54 12.95
CA LEU A 97 6.55 -10.50 12.00
C LEU A 97 5.23 -10.07 12.67
N ILE A 98 4.96 -10.52 13.88
CA ILE A 98 3.83 -10.07 14.69
C ILE A 98 3.97 -8.57 14.94
N GLY A 99 5.12 -8.13 15.43
CA GLY A 99 5.41 -6.73 15.70
C GLY A 99 5.26 -5.86 14.44
N ALA A 100 5.79 -6.31 13.30
CA ALA A 100 5.66 -5.63 12.03
C ALA A 100 4.18 -5.56 11.56
N ASN A 101 3.44 -6.66 11.60
CA ASN A 101 2.03 -6.67 11.20
C ASN A 101 1.16 -5.79 12.13
N ILE A 102 1.42 -5.80 13.44
CA ILE A 102 0.75 -4.93 14.42
C ILE A 102 1.17 -3.48 14.17
N GLY A 103 2.45 -3.21 13.97
CA GLY A 103 2.97 -1.90 13.63
C GLY A 103 2.29 -1.33 12.38
N PHE A 104 2.21 -2.10 11.29
CA PHE A 104 1.51 -1.68 10.07
C PHE A 104 0.01 -1.50 10.27
N LYS A 105 -0.62 -2.26 11.17
CA LYS A 105 -2.03 -2.08 11.50
C LYS A 105 -2.31 -0.79 12.26
N TYR A 106 -1.47 -0.44 13.24
CA TYR A 106 -1.71 0.68 14.15
C TYR A 106 -0.91 1.95 13.81
N LEU A 107 0.32 1.79 13.27
CA LEU A 107 1.16 2.88 12.78
C LEU A 107 0.91 3.17 11.30
N GLY A 108 0.13 2.29 10.66
CA GLY A 108 -0.25 2.43 9.24
C GLY A 108 -0.83 3.80 9.00
N ILE A 109 -0.30 4.41 8.07
CA ILE A 109 -0.53 5.55 7.18
C ILE A 109 -1.75 6.43 7.49
N ASP A 110 -2.77 5.90 8.20
CA ASP A 110 -4.05 6.56 8.44
C ASP A 110 -3.99 7.71 9.47
N LYS A 111 -3.01 7.73 10.38
CA LYS A 111 -2.93 8.77 11.42
C LYS A 111 -2.28 10.08 10.94
N LYS A 112 -1.32 9.99 10.02
CA LYS A 112 -0.58 11.18 9.54
C LYS A 112 -1.33 11.98 8.47
N TYR A 113 -2.26 11.33 7.74
CA TYR A 113 -2.99 11.91 6.61
C TYR A 113 -4.50 12.08 6.86
N ARG A 114 -4.96 11.83 8.09
CA ARG A 114 -6.37 12.01 8.48
C ARG A 114 -6.70 13.46 8.88
N LYS A 115 -5.68 14.32 8.95
CA LYS A 115 -5.86 15.77 9.21
C LYS A 115 -5.73 16.52 7.89
N LYS A 116 -6.76 16.47 7.06
CA LYS A 116 -7.25 17.55 6.17
C LYS A 116 -8.60 17.15 5.64
#